data_cf6cca42daf7b0f04605c45d7558b5a6
#
_entry.id   cf6cca42daf7b0f04605c45d7558b5a6
#
_cell.length_a   1.000
_cell.length_b   1.000
_cell.length_c   1.000
_cell.angle_alpha   90.00
_cell.angle_beta   90.00
_cell.angle_gamma   90.00
#
_symmetry.space_group_name_H-M   'P 1'
#
loop_
_entity.id
_entity.type
_entity.pdbx_description
1 polymer ?
#
loop_
_entity_poly.entity_id
_entity_poly.type
_entity_poly.pdbx_seq_one_letter_code
_entity_poly.pdbx_strand_id
1 'polypeptide(L)'
;YIDTMRNVDVRTTPMDVPKQEVITKDNVTVNVDAVVYFRVIDAKKAVFETTNYAYATSTFAQTALRDVTANFDLDELLSKRDEISRKIKEIVDAQADKWGIDIESVKLQNIELPSDMKRAMAKQAEAERERRAAIISAEGEKASAAAVAEAAELLAKTPGGLNIRTLQTLEKISTDPSQKTVILLPTDLAGGLKNLIKYF
;
A
#
# COMPACT_ATOMS: atom_id res chain seq x y z
N TYR A 1 19.00 54.58 -26.17
CA TYR A 1 18.02 53.52 -25.80
C TYR A 1 18.83 52.40 -25.24
N ILE A 2 18.51 51.93 -24.03
CA ILE A 2 19.13 50.78 -23.38
C ILE A 2 18.07 49.68 -23.44
N ASP A 3 18.26 48.69 -24.30
CA ASP A 3 17.42 47.52 -24.38
C ASP A 3 17.77 46.55 -23.25
N THR A 4 16.80 46.13 -22.48
CA THR A 4 16.97 45.13 -21.42
C THR A 4 16.50 43.77 -21.91
N MET A 5 17.42 42.79 -21.96
CA MET A 5 17.12 41.40 -22.36
C MET A 5 16.72 40.59 -21.12
N ARG A 6 15.61 39.86 -21.16
CA ARG A 6 15.24 38.88 -20.18
C ARG A 6 15.29 37.48 -20.81
N ASN A 7 16.06 36.59 -20.21
CA ASN A 7 16.10 35.17 -20.61
C ASN A 7 15.05 34.38 -19.83
N VAL A 8 14.27 33.56 -20.55
CA VAL A 8 13.26 32.67 -19.99
C VAL A 8 13.65 31.25 -20.33
N ASP A 9 13.75 30.36 -19.34
CA ASP A 9 13.96 28.93 -19.56
C ASP A 9 12.64 28.27 -19.96
N VAL A 10 12.67 27.55 -21.08
CA VAL A 10 11.49 26.87 -21.64
C VAL A 10 11.45 25.38 -21.30
N ARG A 11 12.44 24.90 -20.54
CA ARG A 11 12.48 23.50 -20.09
C ARG A 11 11.49 23.28 -18.94
N THR A 12 11.05 22.04 -18.80
CA THR A 12 10.23 21.63 -17.65
C THR A 12 11.00 21.84 -16.36
N THR A 13 10.41 22.59 -15.46
CA THR A 13 11.00 22.93 -14.16
C THR A 13 10.05 22.50 -13.05
N PRO A 14 10.53 21.77 -12.04
CA PRO A 14 9.75 21.50 -10.83
C PRO A 14 9.67 22.75 -9.97
N MET A 15 8.51 22.97 -9.39
CA MET A 15 8.25 24.05 -8.45
C MET A 15 7.56 23.49 -7.23
N ASP A 16 8.16 23.70 -6.07
CA ASP A 16 7.58 23.28 -4.81
C ASP A 16 6.43 24.19 -4.40
N VAL A 17 5.32 23.56 -4.02
CA VAL A 17 4.18 24.21 -3.37
C VAL A 17 4.33 23.93 -1.87
N PRO A 18 4.61 24.96 -1.05
CA PRO A 18 4.86 24.77 0.38
C PRO A 18 3.65 24.21 1.09
N LYS A 19 3.91 23.54 2.21
CA LYS A 19 2.89 22.91 3.06
C LYS A 19 1.75 23.88 3.37
N GLN A 20 0.53 23.39 3.15
CA GLN A 20 -0.71 24.07 3.48
C GLN A 20 -1.46 23.29 4.53
N GLU A 21 -1.85 23.96 5.60
CA GLU A 21 -2.79 23.41 6.56
C GLU A 21 -4.21 23.53 6.00
N VAL A 22 -4.89 22.41 5.85
CA VAL A 22 -6.21 22.30 5.24
C VAL A 22 -7.12 21.46 6.12
N ILE A 23 -8.38 21.80 6.18
CA ILE A 23 -9.42 21.00 6.84
C ILE A 23 -10.14 20.20 5.75
N THR A 24 -10.13 18.90 5.86
CA THR A 24 -10.84 17.98 4.96
C THR A 24 -12.36 18.05 5.17
N LYS A 25 -13.11 17.45 4.25
CA LYS A 25 -14.58 17.43 4.32
C LYS A 25 -15.11 16.74 5.59
N ASP A 26 -14.40 15.75 6.11
CA ASP A 26 -14.67 15.05 7.37
C ASP A 26 -14.12 15.77 8.62
N ASN A 27 -13.78 17.07 8.47
CA ASN A 27 -13.33 17.98 9.53
C ASN A 27 -12.01 17.56 10.21
N VAL A 28 -11.10 16.96 9.45
CA VAL A 28 -9.75 16.61 9.90
C VAL A 28 -8.74 17.64 9.38
N THR A 29 -7.93 18.20 10.28
CA THR A 29 -6.82 19.08 9.89
C THR A 29 -5.65 18.27 9.37
N VAL A 30 -5.18 18.55 8.15
CA VAL A 30 -4.04 17.91 7.52
C VAL A 30 -3.09 18.93 6.94
N ASN A 31 -1.79 18.62 6.91
CA ASN A 31 -0.81 19.39 6.17
C ASN A 31 -0.49 18.68 4.86
N VAL A 32 -0.68 19.37 3.76
CA VAL A 32 -0.47 18.84 2.41
C VAL A 32 0.51 19.72 1.67
N ASP A 33 1.48 19.12 0.99
CA ASP A 33 2.41 19.76 0.07
C ASP A 33 2.37 19.07 -1.31
N ALA A 34 2.78 19.82 -2.33
CA ALA A 34 2.76 19.33 -3.70
C ALA A 34 3.96 19.86 -4.49
N VAL A 35 4.23 19.21 -5.63
CA VAL A 35 5.15 19.73 -6.65
C VAL A 35 4.38 19.91 -7.94
N VAL A 36 4.60 21.04 -8.57
CA VAL A 36 4.07 21.39 -9.88
C VAL A 36 5.21 21.34 -10.89
N TYR A 37 5.06 20.53 -11.93
CA TYR A 37 5.96 20.51 -13.07
C TYR A 37 5.37 21.37 -14.17
N PHE A 38 6.08 22.44 -14.52
CA PHE A 38 5.63 23.39 -15.50
C PHE A 38 6.72 23.72 -16.51
N ARG A 39 6.32 24.19 -17.67
CA ARG A 39 7.20 24.76 -18.69
C ARG A 39 6.60 26.05 -19.25
N VAL A 40 7.45 26.95 -19.74
CA VAL A 40 7.00 28.16 -20.40
C VAL A 40 6.84 27.89 -21.89
N ILE A 41 5.60 28.09 -22.41
CA ILE A 41 5.30 27.97 -23.84
C ILE A 41 5.46 29.32 -24.53
N ASP A 42 4.96 30.40 -23.92
CA ASP A 42 5.01 31.74 -24.45
C ASP A 42 5.82 32.67 -23.52
N ALA A 43 7.09 32.85 -23.84
CA ALA A 43 7.99 33.71 -23.07
C ALA A 43 7.54 35.16 -23.02
N LYS A 44 6.82 35.64 -24.05
CA LYS A 44 6.29 37.01 -24.11
C LYS A 44 5.20 37.19 -23.05
N LYS A 45 4.22 36.31 -23.02
CA LYS A 45 3.17 36.32 -21.98
C LYS A 45 3.75 36.18 -20.58
N ALA A 46 4.69 35.25 -20.37
CA ALA A 46 5.30 35.02 -19.08
C ALA A 46 6.02 36.28 -18.50
N VAL A 47 6.55 37.14 -19.35
CA VAL A 47 7.27 38.34 -18.92
C VAL A 47 6.34 39.57 -18.83
N PHE A 48 5.33 39.66 -19.69
CA PHE A 48 4.46 40.85 -19.74
C PHE A 48 3.25 40.74 -18.83
N GLU A 49 2.67 39.53 -18.66
CA GLU A 49 1.44 39.37 -17.88
C GLU A 49 1.71 39.25 -16.37
N THR A 50 2.92 38.83 -15.98
CA THR A 50 3.27 38.73 -14.54
C THR A 50 4.69 39.19 -14.27
N THR A 51 4.92 39.79 -13.10
CA THR A 51 6.26 40.16 -12.66
C THR A 51 7.14 38.96 -12.38
N ASN A 52 6.54 37.89 -11.82
CA ASN A 52 7.19 36.61 -11.51
C ASN A 52 6.19 35.47 -11.68
N TYR A 53 6.24 34.86 -12.83
CA TYR A 53 5.33 33.77 -13.21
C TYR A 53 5.47 32.53 -12.29
N ALA A 54 6.68 32.20 -11.84
CA ALA A 54 6.90 31.07 -10.95
C ALA A 54 6.21 31.30 -9.59
N TYR A 55 6.39 32.48 -9.01
CA TYR A 55 5.74 32.85 -7.75
C TYR A 55 4.21 32.90 -7.89
N ALA A 56 3.71 33.49 -8.96
CA ALA A 56 2.27 33.58 -9.22
C ALA A 56 1.64 32.18 -9.37
N THR A 57 2.29 31.29 -10.11
CA THR A 57 1.84 29.91 -10.28
C THR A 57 1.88 29.12 -8.96
N SER A 58 2.95 29.29 -8.17
CA SER A 58 3.05 28.66 -6.84
C SER A 58 1.93 29.10 -5.91
N THR A 59 1.68 30.39 -5.83
CA THR A 59 0.62 30.96 -4.96
C THR A 59 -0.77 30.51 -5.41
N PHE A 60 -1.01 30.44 -6.71
CA PHE A 60 -2.27 29.94 -7.25
C PHE A 60 -2.43 28.43 -6.99
N ALA A 61 -1.36 27.66 -7.16
CA ALA A 61 -1.35 26.24 -6.86
C ALA A 61 -1.62 25.93 -5.37
N GLN A 62 -1.10 26.78 -4.45
CA GLN A 62 -1.43 26.69 -3.00
C GLN A 62 -2.94 26.86 -2.76
N THR A 63 -3.56 27.84 -3.42
CA THR A 63 -4.99 28.07 -3.29
C THR A 63 -5.80 26.91 -3.87
N ALA A 64 -5.44 26.45 -5.07
CA ALA A 64 -6.09 25.32 -5.71
C ALA A 64 -5.93 24.01 -4.87
N LEU A 65 -4.74 23.82 -4.29
CA LEU A 65 -4.47 22.67 -3.40
C LEU A 65 -5.42 22.70 -2.20
N ARG A 66 -5.57 23.86 -1.54
CA ARG A 66 -6.47 24.03 -0.39
C ARG A 66 -7.92 23.78 -0.77
N ASP A 67 -8.38 24.39 -1.86
CA ASP A 67 -9.77 24.32 -2.30
C ASP A 67 -10.17 22.89 -2.72
N VAL A 68 -9.30 22.23 -3.46
CA VAL A 68 -9.55 20.85 -3.90
C VAL A 68 -9.51 19.90 -2.71
N THR A 69 -8.50 19.99 -1.84
CA THR A 69 -8.32 19.10 -0.70
C THR A 69 -9.49 19.18 0.29
N ALA A 70 -10.04 20.38 0.52
CA ALA A 70 -11.19 20.59 1.41
C ALA A 70 -12.48 19.89 0.95
N ASN A 71 -12.57 19.48 -0.33
CA ASN A 71 -13.73 18.80 -0.89
C ASN A 71 -13.68 17.28 -0.79
N PHE A 72 -12.58 16.71 -0.30
CA PHE A 72 -12.38 15.27 -0.14
C PHE A 72 -12.33 14.87 1.33
N ASP A 73 -12.82 13.65 1.61
CA ASP A 73 -12.62 13.02 2.92
C ASP A 73 -11.16 12.55 3.06
N LEU A 74 -10.68 12.36 4.29
CA LEU A 74 -9.30 11.95 4.56
C LEU A 74 -8.94 10.63 3.86
N ASP A 75 -9.83 9.64 3.91
CA ASP A 75 -9.60 8.34 3.26
C ASP A 75 -9.48 8.46 1.74
N GLU A 76 -10.26 9.34 1.12
CA GLU A 76 -10.16 9.63 -0.30
C GLU A 76 -8.85 10.36 -0.64
N LEU A 77 -8.44 11.30 0.23
CA LEU A 77 -7.19 12.04 0.07
C LEU A 77 -5.97 11.11 0.08
N LEU A 78 -6.02 10.06 0.90
CA LEU A 78 -4.94 9.06 0.99
C LEU A 78 -4.97 8.03 -0.14
N SER A 79 -6.16 7.65 -0.62
CA SER A 79 -6.36 6.57 -1.60
C SER A 79 -6.42 7.06 -3.05
N LYS A 80 -6.98 8.27 -3.32
CA LYS A 80 -7.24 8.80 -4.66
C LYS A 80 -6.30 9.95 -5.06
N ARG A 81 -5.02 9.87 -4.67
CA ARG A 81 -4.02 10.93 -4.90
C ARG A 81 -3.93 11.38 -6.36
N ASP A 82 -3.99 10.43 -7.32
CA ASP A 82 -3.88 10.74 -8.74
C ASP A 82 -5.12 11.46 -9.30
N GLU A 83 -6.30 11.21 -8.75
CA GLU A 83 -7.53 11.93 -9.13
C GLU A 83 -7.46 13.38 -8.62
N ILE A 84 -7.06 13.56 -7.39
CA ILE A 84 -6.90 14.88 -6.75
C ILE A 84 -5.84 15.69 -7.49
N SER A 85 -4.70 15.08 -7.80
CA SER A 85 -3.62 15.71 -8.58
C SER A 85 -4.10 16.18 -9.95
N ARG A 86 -4.95 15.41 -10.63
CA ARG A 86 -5.55 15.81 -11.92
C ARG A 86 -6.48 16.99 -11.77
N LYS A 87 -7.34 17.02 -10.75
CA LYS A 87 -8.25 18.16 -10.49
C LYS A 87 -7.47 19.44 -10.18
N ILE A 88 -6.41 19.34 -9.38
CA ILE A 88 -5.55 20.49 -9.09
C ILE A 88 -4.87 20.96 -10.39
N LYS A 89 -4.34 20.03 -11.19
CA LYS A 89 -3.74 20.36 -12.48
C LYS A 89 -4.72 21.15 -13.35
N GLU A 90 -5.94 20.66 -13.56
CA GLU A 90 -6.95 21.32 -14.40
C GLU A 90 -7.23 22.77 -13.97
N ILE A 91 -7.32 23.01 -12.65
CA ILE A 91 -7.58 24.34 -12.10
C ILE A 91 -6.37 25.25 -12.30
N VAL A 92 -5.16 24.75 -12.03
CA VAL A 92 -3.92 25.52 -12.13
C VAL A 92 -3.59 25.83 -13.59
N ASP A 93 -3.76 24.86 -14.48
CA ASP A 93 -3.49 24.97 -15.91
C ASP A 93 -4.36 26.04 -16.58
N ALA A 94 -5.66 26.04 -16.28
CA ALA A 94 -6.60 27.03 -16.79
C ALA A 94 -6.21 28.49 -16.45
N GLN A 95 -5.51 28.71 -15.35
CA GLN A 95 -4.99 30.02 -14.97
C GLN A 95 -3.59 30.27 -15.55
N ALA A 96 -2.73 29.25 -15.54
CA ALA A 96 -1.35 29.33 -16.00
C ALA A 96 -1.27 29.61 -17.51
N ASP A 97 -2.23 29.14 -18.31
CA ASP A 97 -2.37 29.44 -19.74
C ASP A 97 -2.39 30.94 -20.03
N LYS A 98 -3.00 31.74 -19.17
CA LYS A 98 -3.04 33.21 -19.31
C LYS A 98 -1.65 33.81 -19.23
N TRP A 99 -0.76 33.19 -18.49
CA TRP A 99 0.63 33.59 -18.33
C TRP A 99 1.58 32.93 -19.32
N GLY A 100 1.06 32.12 -20.26
CA GLY A 100 1.86 31.39 -21.25
C GLY A 100 2.65 30.22 -20.67
N ILE A 101 2.12 29.61 -19.60
CA ILE A 101 2.73 28.48 -18.90
C ILE A 101 1.83 27.27 -19.07
N ASP A 102 2.44 26.11 -19.36
CA ASP A 102 1.81 24.80 -19.43
C ASP A 102 2.16 24.01 -18.18
N ILE A 103 1.14 23.46 -17.53
CA ILE A 103 1.32 22.60 -16.37
C ILE A 103 1.35 21.16 -16.85
N GLU A 104 2.52 20.54 -16.88
CA GLU A 104 2.67 19.15 -17.30
C GLU A 104 2.04 18.17 -16.29
N SER A 105 2.36 18.35 -15.01
CA SER A 105 1.79 17.54 -13.94
C SER A 105 1.82 18.24 -12.59
N VAL A 106 0.88 17.85 -11.74
CA VAL A 106 0.88 18.17 -10.30
C VAL A 106 0.98 16.87 -9.54
N LYS A 107 1.83 16.81 -8.51
CA LYS A 107 1.99 15.62 -7.67
C LYS A 107 1.93 16.02 -6.20
N LEU A 108 1.02 15.37 -5.46
CA LEU A 108 0.99 15.47 -4.00
C LEU A 108 2.20 14.73 -3.44
N GLN A 109 3.00 15.41 -2.60
CA GLN A 109 4.19 14.80 -1.98
C GLN A 109 3.82 14.14 -0.65
N ASN A 110 3.53 14.96 0.36
CA ASN A 110 3.25 14.47 1.70
C ASN A 110 1.84 14.89 2.13
N ILE A 111 1.23 14.02 2.91
CA ILE A 111 -0.02 14.30 3.63
C ILE A 111 0.29 13.97 5.08
N GLU A 112 0.49 15.01 5.88
CA GLU A 112 0.83 14.86 7.30
C GLU A 112 -0.42 15.00 8.15
N LEU A 113 -0.66 13.99 8.96
CA LEU A 113 -1.76 13.92 9.92
C LEU A 113 -1.30 14.38 11.30
N PRO A 114 -2.20 14.91 12.15
CA PRO A 114 -1.92 15.12 13.56
C PRO A 114 -1.45 13.83 14.24
N SER A 115 -0.53 13.96 15.19
CA SER A 115 0.14 12.83 15.86
C SER A 115 -0.85 11.85 16.51
N ASP A 116 -1.94 12.39 17.08
CA ASP A 116 -2.95 11.59 17.77
C ASP A 116 -3.77 10.76 16.79
N MET A 117 -4.14 11.35 15.66
CA MET A 117 -4.87 10.66 14.60
C MET A 117 -3.97 9.61 13.93
N LYS A 118 -2.71 9.92 13.67
CA LYS A 118 -1.74 8.95 13.15
C LYS A 118 -1.62 7.73 14.05
N ARG A 119 -1.60 7.92 15.38
CA ARG A 119 -1.60 6.81 16.36
C ARG A 119 -2.91 6.02 16.35
N ALA A 120 -4.05 6.71 16.28
CA ALA A 120 -5.35 6.04 16.21
C ALA A 120 -5.49 5.19 14.94
N MET A 121 -5.13 5.73 13.77
CA MET A 121 -5.13 5.01 12.50
C MET A 121 -4.15 3.83 12.48
N ALA A 122 -2.98 3.98 13.11
CA ALA A 122 -2.03 2.87 13.22
C ALA A 122 -2.63 1.69 14.02
N LYS A 123 -3.28 1.96 15.17
CA LYS A 123 -3.98 0.94 15.96
C LYS A 123 -5.14 0.29 15.19
N GLN A 124 -5.90 1.08 14.46
CA GLN A 124 -7.00 0.56 13.62
C GLN A 124 -6.45 -0.33 12.51
N ALA A 125 -5.39 0.08 11.83
CA ALA A 125 -4.75 -0.70 10.79
C ALA A 125 -4.14 -2.01 11.33
N GLU A 126 -3.56 -1.99 12.53
CA GLU A 126 -3.05 -3.17 13.21
C GLU A 126 -4.16 -4.16 13.53
N ALA A 127 -5.25 -3.70 14.17
CA ALA A 127 -6.42 -4.54 14.47
C ALA A 127 -7.06 -5.14 13.20
N GLU A 128 -7.15 -4.38 12.12
CA GLU A 128 -7.68 -4.88 10.85
C GLU A 128 -6.74 -5.92 10.21
N ARG A 129 -5.42 -5.73 10.32
CA ARG A 129 -4.44 -6.74 9.86
C ARG A 129 -4.53 -8.03 10.67
N GLU A 130 -4.65 -7.92 12.00
CA GLU A 130 -4.83 -9.08 12.87
C GLU A 130 -6.13 -9.82 12.55
N ARG A 131 -7.23 -9.08 12.35
CA ARG A 131 -8.51 -9.66 11.95
C ARG A 131 -8.40 -10.42 10.63
N ARG A 132 -7.76 -9.81 9.62
CA ARG A 132 -7.56 -10.47 8.31
C ARG A 132 -6.64 -11.68 8.43
N ALA A 133 -5.56 -11.60 9.20
CA ALA A 133 -4.67 -12.71 9.44
C ALA A 133 -5.40 -13.90 10.12
N ALA A 134 -6.26 -13.64 11.10
CA ALA A 134 -7.07 -14.67 11.75
C ALA A 134 -8.05 -15.34 10.77
N ILE A 135 -8.70 -14.57 9.89
CA ILE A 135 -9.60 -15.12 8.86
C ILE A 135 -8.81 -16.00 7.88
N ILE A 136 -7.69 -15.51 7.36
CA ILE A 136 -6.84 -16.26 6.42
C ILE A 136 -6.31 -17.54 7.06
N SER A 137 -5.90 -17.48 8.34
CA SER A 137 -5.47 -18.66 9.10
C SER A 137 -6.58 -19.68 9.23
N ALA A 138 -7.78 -19.26 9.63
CA ALA A 138 -8.94 -20.14 9.76
C ALA A 138 -9.38 -20.76 8.42
N GLU A 139 -9.34 -19.99 7.33
CA GLU A 139 -9.60 -20.49 5.98
C GLU A 139 -8.52 -21.51 5.56
N GLY A 140 -7.26 -21.25 5.86
CA GLY A 140 -6.14 -22.16 5.63
C GLY A 140 -6.28 -23.46 6.42
N GLU A 141 -6.65 -23.39 7.70
CA GLU A 141 -6.91 -24.56 8.55
C GLU A 141 -8.08 -25.38 8.01
N LYS A 142 -9.17 -24.73 7.61
CA LYS A 142 -10.33 -25.40 7.00
C LYS A 142 -9.95 -26.09 5.69
N ALA A 143 -9.21 -25.45 4.81
CA ALA A 143 -8.74 -26.03 3.56
C ALA A 143 -7.78 -27.21 3.82
N SER A 144 -6.87 -27.07 4.77
CA SER A 144 -5.96 -28.13 5.21
C SER A 144 -6.71 -29.32 5.79
N ALA A 145 -7.68 -29.09 6.67
CA ALA A 145 -8.51 -30.15 7.25
C ALA A 145 -9.30 -30.90 6.18
N ALA A 146 -9.86 -30.21 5.18
CA ALA A 146 -10.57 -30.82 4.08
C ALA A 146 -9.62 -31.71 3.23
N ALA A 147 -8.43 -31.20 2.90
CA ALA A 147 -7.43 -31.95 2.15
C ALA A 147 -6.92 -33.20 2.92
N VAL A 148 -6.74 -33.06 4.24
CA VAL A 148 -6.37 -34.19 5.11
C VAL A 148 -7.49 -35.24 5.17
N ALA A 149 -8.76 -34.79 5.27
CA ALA A 149 -9.90 -35.71 5.27
C ALA A 149 -10.01 -36.51 3.94
N GLU A 150 -9.87 -35.83 2.81
CA GLU A 150 -9.85 -36.42 1.49
C GLU A 150 -8.69 -37.44 1.33
N ALA A 151 -7.48 -37.05 1.78
CA ALA A 151 -6.32 -37.95 1.78
C ALA A 151 -6.53 -39.16 2.68
N ALA A 152 -7.17 -38.99 3.84
CA ALA A 152 -7.48 -40.12 4.74
C ALA A 152 -8.49 -41.08 4.13
N GLU A 153 -9.52 -40.58 3.42
CA GLU A 153 -10.46 -41.44 2.70
C GLU A 153 -9.77 -42.25 1.59
N LEU A 154 -8.88 -41.64 0.83
CA LEU A 154 -8.11 -42.31 -0.23
C LEU A 154 -7.21 -43.36 0.35
N LEU A 155 -6.53 -43.10 1.47
CA LEU A 155 -5.67 -44.05 2.16
C LEU A 155 -6.45 -45.20 2.78
N ALA A 156 -7.66 -44.97 3.31
CA ALA A 156 -8.53 -46.00 3.86
C ALA A 156 -9.05 -46.98 2.79
N LYS A 157 -9.23 -46.50 1.55
CA LYS A 157 -9.66 -47.34 0.41
C LYS A 157 -8.50 -48.20 -0.15
N THR A 158 -7.26 -47.89 0.20
CA THR A 158 -6.05 -48.60 -0.32
C THR A 158 -5.54 -49.59 0.72
N PRO A 159 -5.50 -50.89 0.44
CA PRO A 159 -4.94 -51.88 1.36
C PRO A 159 -3.49 -51.56 1.72
N GLY A 160 -3.22 -51.34 3.03
CA GLY A 160 -1.88 -50.93 3.53
C GLY A 160 -1.54 -49.46 3.45
N GLY A 161 -2.44 -48.62 2.94
CA GLY A 161 -2.18 -47.13 2.79
C GLY A 161 -1.88 -46.44 4.12
N LEU A 162 -2.57 -46.80 5.19
CA LEU A 162 -2.31 -46.28 6.54
C LEU A 162 -0.93 -46.67 7.09
N ASN A 163 -0.45 -47.89 6.79
CA ASN A 163 0.88 -48.33 7.23
C ASN A 163 2.00 -47.59 6.50
N ILE A 164 1.84 -47.29 5.22
CA ILE A 164 2.79 -46.48 4.45
C ILE A 164 2.85 -45.07 5.00
N ARG A 165 1.69 -44.48 5.36
CA ARG A 165 1.63 -43.11 5.92
C ARG A 165 2.29 -43.02 7.30
N THR A 166 2.12 -44.04 8.14
CA THR A 166 2.81 -44.13 9.45
C THR A 166 4.32 -44.23 9.28
N LEU A 167 4.80 -45.00 8.33
CA LEU A 167 6.24 -45.13 8.02
C LEU A 167 6.82 -43.81 7.49
N GLN A 168 6.12 -43.09 6.61
CA GLN A 168 6.52 -41.79 6.12
C GLN A 168 6.58 -40.74 7.24
N THR A 169 5.63 -40.80 8.19
CA THR A 169 5.61 -39.88 9.34
C THR A 169 6.78 -40.15 10.29
N LEU A 170 7.10 -41.42 10.52
CA LEU A 170 8.27 -41.88 11.29
C LEU A 170 9.59 -41.43 10.63
N GLU A 171 9.71 -41.57 9.32
CA GLU A 171 10.86 -41.09 8.55
C GLU A 171 11.06 -39.62 8.69
N LYS A 172 9.96 -38.82 8.59
CA LYS A 172 9.98 -37.38 8.72
C LYS A 172 10.39 -36.91 10.11
N ILE A 173 9.97 -37.63 11.16
CA ILE A 173 10.34 -37.37 12.56
C ILE A 173 11.83 -37.72 12.80
N SER A 174 12.33 -38.80 12.19
CA SER A 174 13.70 -39.25 12.36
C SER A 174 14.74 -38.35 11.65
N THR A 175 14.31 -37.54 10.68
CA THR A 175 15.20 -36.67 9.89
C THR A 175 15.48 -35.35 10.57
N ASP A 176 14.81 -35.01 11.67
CA ASP A 176 14.98 -33.73 12.39
C ASP A 176 15.94 -33.94 13.59
N PRO A 177 17.21 -33.47 13.51
CA PRO A 177 18.23 -33.76 14.51
C PRO A 177 18.03 -33.00 15.85
N SER A 178 17.04 -32.12 15.98
CA SER A 178 16.86 -31.28 17.14
C SER A 178 15.71 -31.70 18.08
N GLN A 179 14.98 -32.75 17.80
CA GLN A 179 13.84 -33.17 18.63
C GLN A 179 14.12 -34.51 19.37
N LYS A 180 13.85 -34.48 20.68
CA LYS A 180 13.74 -35.70 21.46
C LYS A 180 12.54 -36.50 20.95
N THR A 181 12.79 -37.63 20.26
CA THR A 181 11.76 -38.43 19.62
C THR A 181 10.99 -39.21 20.68
N VAL A 182 9.73 -38.81 20.94
CA VAL A 182 8.78 -39.61 21.71
C VAL A 182 8.02 -40.46 20.69
N ILE A 183 8.35 -41.74 20.60
CA ILE A 183 7.63 -42.68 19.74
C ILE A 183 6.40 -43.20 20.49
N LEU A 184 5.22 -42.65 20.16
CA LEU A 184 3.95 -43.24 20.55
C LEU A 184 3.64 -44.40 19.63
N LEU A 185 3.88 -45.61 20.09
CA LEU A 185 3.44 -46.85 19.37
C LEU A 185 1.94 -47.04 19.62
N PRO A 186 1.09 -47.07 18.58
CA PRO A 186 -0.30 -47.49 18.73
C PRO A 186 -0.35 -48.92 19.30
N THR A 187 -1.22 -49.16 20.25
CA THR A 187 -1.38 -50.46 20.94
C THR A 187 -1.62 -51.64 20.01
N ASP A 188 -2.11 -51.41 18.80
CA ASP A 188 -2.36 -52.43 17.80
C ASP A 188 -1.07 -53.02 17.18
N LEU A 189 0.03 -52.25 17.16
CA LEU A 189 1.35 -52.77 16.76
C LEU A 189 1.98 -53.67 17.82
N ALA A 190 1.64 -53.44 19.10
CA ALA A 190 2.09 -54.33 20.19
C ALA A 190 1.47 -55.73 20.12
N GLY A 191 0.26 -55.87 19.57
CA GLY A 191 -0.37 -57.16 19.29
C GLY A 191 0.33 -57.97 18.19
N GLY A 192 0.83 -57.29 17.16
CA GLY A 192 1.59 -57.92 16.05
C GLY A 192 2.97 -58.39 16.47
N LEU A 193 3.66 -57.66 17.35
CA LEU A 193 4.99 -58.05 17.89
C LEU A 193 4.91 -59.26 18.82
N LYS A 194 3.83 -59.45 19.59
CA LYS A 194 3.62 -60.62 20.43
C LYS A 194 3.53 -61.89 19.63
N ASN A 195 3.02 -61.85 18.39
CA ASN A 195 2.96 -63.02 17.52
C ASN A 195 4.31 -63.36 16.85
N LEU A 196 5.19 -62.42 16.68
CA LEU A 196 6.54 -62.63 16.14
C LEU A 196 7.49 -63.25 17.16
N ILE A 197 7.36 -62.88 18.44
CA ILE A 197 8.20 -63.44 19.53
C ILE A 197 7.85 -64.95 19.84
N LYS A 198 6.71 -65.39 19.36
CA LYS A 198 6.30 -66.77 19.57
C LYS A 198 6.91 -67.77 18.57
N TYR A 199 7.66 -67.32 17.58
CA TYR A 199 8.33 -68.06 16.52
C TYR A 199 9.87 -68.06 16.60
N PHE A 200 10.42 -67.38 17.64
CA PHE A 200 11.81 -67.48 18.04
C PHE A 200 11.90 -68.07 19.45
#